data_6242a1ba7b8043b20187329b25a1a137
#
_entry.id   6242a1ba7b8043b20187329b25a1a137
#
_cell.length_a   1.000
_cell.length_b   1.000
_cell.length_c   1.000
_cell.angle_alpha   90.00
_cell.angle_beta   90.00
_cell.angle_gamma   90.00
#
_symmetry.space_group_name_H-M   'P 1'
#
loop_
_entity.id
_entity.type
_entity.pdbx_description
1 polymer ?
#
loop_
_entity_poly.entity_id
_entity_poly.type
_entity_poly.pdbx_seq_one_letter_code
_entity_poly.pdbx_strand_id
1 'polypeptide(L)'
;MILFQSVGEGYGKRIYEGIRERSSDREVYYIDGDTDPDKRDIFTKRMEEGVNKVMVASFGTMSTGISVKNIHNIFLTESYKSEVLIKQSLGRGMRLYDGKEKVNIIDFVDDFSWEGKDNYLMKHSKERIEIYKKEQFEYKIYEIKI
;
A
#
# COMPACT_ATOMS: atom_id res chain seq x y z
N MET A 1 2.21 5.88 -1.42
CA MET A 1 2.22 5.08 -0.19
C MET A 1 2.43 3.64 -0.53
N ILE A 2 3.23 2.91 0.21
CA ILE A 2 3.51 1.48 0.03
C ILE A 2 3.08 0.77 1.30
N LEU A 3 2.21 -0.23 1.15
CA LEU A 3 1.64 -0.96 2.28
C LEU A 3 2.20 -2.39 2.32
N PHE A 4 2.62 -2.82 3.51
CA PHE A 4 3.11 -4.17 3.79
C PHE A 4 2.42 -4.76 5.02
N GLN A 5 2.37 -6.09 5.11
CA GLN A 5 1.76 -6.81 6.23
C GLN A 5 2.81 -7.42 7.15
N SER A 6 3.83 -8.05 6.58
CA SER A 6 4.81 -8.83 7.32
C SER A 6 5.77 -7.92 8.08
N VAL A 7 5.47 -7.68 9.37
CA VAL A 7 6.36 -6.93 10.27
C VAL A 7 7.59 -7.74 10.64
N GLY A 8 7.44 -9.09 10.69
CA GLY A 8 8.55 -10.01 10.88
C GLY A 8 9.58 -9.98 9.73
N GLU A 9 10.78 -10.49 10.00
CA GLU A 9 11.87 -10.65 9.01
C GLU A 9 12.33 -9.37 8.30
N GLY A 10 11.91 -8.20 8.78
CA GLY A 10 12.36 -6.91 8.24
C GLY A 10 11.89 -6.58 6.82
N TYR A 11 10.83 -7.25 6.33
CA TYR A 11 10.33 -7.06 4.96
C TYR A 11 10.06 -5.58 4.64
N GLY A 12 9.29 -4.90 5.45
CA GLY A 12 8.98 -3.47 5.27
C GLY A 12 10.23 -2.59 5.32
N LYS A 13 11.21 -2.93 6.17
CA LYS A 13 12.50 -2.20 6.24
C LYS A 13 13.31 -2.38 4.97
N ARG A 14 13.37 -3.59 4.40
CA ARG A 14 14.04 -3.82 3.11
C ARG A 14 13.41 -3.01 1.97
N ILE A 15 12.09 -2.91 1.93
CA ILE A 15 11.39 -2.05 0.95
C ILE A 15 11.80 -0.59 1.16
N TYR A 16 11.75 -0.11 2.40
CA TYR A 16 12.12 1.26 2.75
C TYR A 16 13.56 1.59 2.33
N GLU A 17 14.51 0.76 2.70
CA GLU A 17 15.93 0.93 2.37
C GLU A 17 16.15 0.91 0.85
N GLY A 18 15.57 -0.07 0.16
CA GLY A 18 15.68 -0.18 -1.29
C GLY A 18 15.11 1.02 -2.06
N ILE A 19 14.04 1.63 -1.55
CA ILE A 19 13.49 2.85 -2.15
C ILE A 19 14.38 4.04 -1.83
N ARG A 20 14.81 4.19 -0.60
CA ARG A 20 15.65 5.29 -0.16
C ARG A 20 16.98 5.33 -0.93
N GLU A 21 17.60 4.19 -1.19
CA GLU A 21 18.82 4.09 -1.98
C GLU A 21 18.65 4.49 -3.45
N ARG A 22 17.45 4.24 -4.01
CA ARG A 22 17.15 4.47 -5.45
C ARG A 22 16.42 5.78 -5.72
N SER A 23 16.07 6.53 -4.70
CA SER A 23 15.25 7.74 -4.80
C SER A 23 15.90 8.89 -4.04
N SER A 24 17.01 9.42 -4.56
CA SER A 24 17.75 10.52 -3.93
C SER A 24 17.00 11.86 -3.91
N ASP A 25 15.98 12.01 -4.76
CA ASP A 25 15.13 13.18 -4.91
C ASP A 25 13.84 13.14 -4.07
N ARG A 26 13.64 12.07 -3.27
CA ARG A 26 12.42 11.85 -2.51
C ARG A 26 12.66 11.74 -1.01
N GLU A 27 11.76 12.31 -0.24
CA GLU A 27 11.68 12.00 1.18
C GLU A 27 10.97 10.66 1.38
N VAL A 28 11.62 9.71 2.06
CA VAL A 28 11.08 8.38 2.32
C VAL A 28 10.90 8.19 3.82
N TYR A 29 9.70 7.83 4.24
CA TYR A 29 9.33 7.58 5.64
C TYR A 29 8.96 6.12 5.85
N TYR A 30 9.28 5.59 7.03
CA TYR A 30 8.91 4.24 7.45
C TYR A 30 8.07 4.30 8.72
N ILE A 31 6.94 3.58 8.71
CA ILE A 31 6.02 3.50 9.86
C ILE A 31 5.52 2.06 10.03
N ASP A 32 5.64 1.56 11.25
CA ASP A 32 5.08 0.27 11.69
C ASP A 32 4.46 0.37 13.09
N GLY A 33 4.13 -0.79 13.68
CA GLY A 33 3.56 -0.87 15.02
C GLY A 33 4.48 -0.34 16.11
N ASP A 34 5.79 -0.45 15.94
CA ASP A 34 6.81 -0.04 16.91
C ASP A 34 7.24 1.41 16.75
N THR A 35 6.77 2.09 15.70
CA THR A 35 7.10 3.50 15.47
C THR A 35 6.44 4.37 16.54
N ASP A 36 7.24 5.22 17.16
CA ASP A 36 6.80 6.18 18.17
C ASP A 36 5.63 7.05 17.68
N PRO A 37 4.57 7.30 18.49
CA PRO A 37 3.42 8.08 18.11
C PRO A 37 3.74 9.50 17.63
N ASP A 38 4.66 10.20 18.29
CA ASP A 38 5.04 11.57 17.89
C ASP A 38 5.72 11.57 16.52
N LYS A 39 6.55 10.56 16.24
CA LYS A 39 7.15 10.39 14.91
C LYS A 39 6.11 10.06 13.84
N ARG A 40 5.08 9.27 14.16
CA ARG A 40 3.99 9.00 13.22
C ARG A 40 3.26 10.27 12.83
N ASP A 41 2.98 11.14 13.81
CA ASP A 41 2.31 12.41 13.58
C ASP A 41 3.16 13.36 12.72
N ILE A 42 4.47 13.44 13.01
CA ILE A 42 5.40 14.22 12.21
C ILE A 42 5.45 13.73 10.77
N PHE A 43 5.60 12.41 10.55
CA PHE A 43 5.67 11.84 9.20
C PHE A 43 4.35 12.00 8.44
N THR A 44 3.22 11.87 9.14
CA THR A 44 1.89 12.09 8.56
C THR A 44 1.73 13.52 8.08
N LYS A 45 2.08 14.51 8.90
CA LYS A 45 2.06 15.93 8.53
C LYS A 45 2.98 16.21 7.34
N ARG A 46 4.20 15.70 7.37
CA ARG A 46 5.14 15.87 6.26
C ARG A 46 4.65 15.25 4.95
N MET A 47 3.96 14.11 5.00
CA MET A 47 3.34 13.50 3.82
C MET A 47 2.24 14.38 3.23
N GLU A 48 1.53 15.17 4.03
CA GLU A 48 0.50 16.09 3.56
C GLU A 48 1.09 17.38 2.97
N GLU A 49 2.29 17.77 3.37
CA GLU A 49 2.97 18.99 2.96
C GLU A 49 3.84 18.75 1.71
N GLY A 50 3.29 18.96 0.51
CA GLY A 50 4.07 18.99 -0.73
C GLY A 50 4.07 17.69 -1.53
N VAL A 51 5.08 17.52 -2.36
CA VAL A 51 5.20 16.45 -3.38
C VAL A 51 6.50 15.64 -3.19
N ASN A 52 6.70 14.61 -4.01
CA ASN A 52 7.89 13.76 -4.03
C ASN A 52 8.17 13.02 -2.72
N LYS A 53 7.12 12.53 -2.06
CA LYS A 53 7.25 11.81 -0.79
C LYS A 53 6.72 10.38 -0.89
N VAL A 54 7.39 9.48 -0.20
CA VAL A 54 7.01 8.07 -0.13
C VAL A 54 6.88 7.69 1.35
N MET A 55 5.79 7.02 1.69
CA MET A 55 5.61 6.40 2.99
C MET A 55 5.51 4.89 2.81
N VAL A 56 6.35 4.15 3.50
CA VAL A 56 6.29 2.69 3.63
C VAL A 56 5.68 2.41 5.00
N ALA A 57 4.49 1.83 5.02
CA ALA A 57 3.72 1.65 6.25
C ALA A 57 3.15 0.26 6.39
N SER A 58 3.10 -0.27 7.62
CA SER A 58 2.37 -1.51 7.87
C SER A 58 0.85 -1.29 7.80
N PHE A 59 0.14 -2.29 7.30
CA PHE A 59 -1.33 -2.23 7.23
C PHE A 59 -1.98 -2.03 8.59
N GLY A 60 -1.46 -2.69 9.62
CA GLY A 60 -1.96 -2.54 10.99
C GLY A 60 -1.91 -1.09 11.45
N THR A 61 -0.80 -0.42 11.22
CA THR A 61 -0.61 0.98 11.60
C THR A 61 -1.52 1.91 10.79
N MET A 62 -1.69 1.65 9.49
CA MET A 62 -2.61 2.42 8.65
C MET A 62 -4.08 2.23 9.05
N SER A 63 -4.47 1.04 9.51
CA SER A 63 -5.85 0.78 9.93
C SER A 63 -6.21 1.46 11.26
N THR A 64 -5.23 1.74 12.13
CA THR A 64 -5.46 2.19 13.52
C THR A 64 -5.33 3.68 13.78
N GLY A 65 -5.09 4.53 12.79
CA GLY A 65 -5.09 5.96 13.11
C GLY A 65 -4.38 6.90 12.14
N ILE A 66 -3.53 6.40 11.25
CA ILE A 66 -2.87 7.27 10.28
C ILE A 66 -3.84 7.67 9.17
N SER A 67 -3.97 8.95 8.94
CA SER A 67 -4.80 9.50 7.87
C SER A 67 -4.01 10.53 7.08
N VAL A 68 -3.49 10.12 5.94
CA VAL A 68 -2.81 11.01 5.00
C VAL A 68 -3.77 11.28 3.84
N LYS A 69 -4.17 12.52 3.64
CA LYS A 69 -5.10 12.89 2.57
C LYS A 69 -4.42 13.02 1.22
N ASN A 70 -3.18 13.49 1.20
CA ASN A 70 -2.39 13.72 -0.02
C ASN A 70 -1.73 12.44 -0.54
N ILE A 71 -2.51 11.35 -0.69
CA ILE A 71 -2.04 10.08 -1.27
C ILE A 71 -2.58 9.97 -2.69
N HIS A 72 -1.70 9.89 -3.68
CA HIS A 72 -2.05 9.72 -5.09
C HIS A 72 -1.87 8.28 -5.58
N ASN A 73 -0.95 7.54 -4.97
CA ASN A 73 -0.68 6.15 -5.35
C ASN A 73 -0.56 5.28 -4.10
N ILE A 74 -1.22 4.13 -4.10
CA ILE A 74 -1.13 3.10 -3.06
C ILE A 74 -0.61 1.82 -3.72
N PHE A 75 0.47 1.27 -3.17
CA PHE A 75 1.05 0.01 -3.59
C PHE A 75 0.78 -1.04 -2.52
N LEU A 76 0.16 -2.15 -2.92
CA LEU A 76 -0.06 -3.33 -2.09
C LEU A 76 1.02 -4.34 -2.45
N THR A 77 1.99 -4.56 -1.56
CA THR A 77 3.19 -5.35 -1.87
C THR A 77 3.09 -6.81 -1.45
N GLU A 78 2.03 -7.17 -0.75
CA GLU A 78 1.78 -8.53 -0.28
C GLU A 78 0.33 -8.93 -0.49
N SER A 79 0.07 -10.23 -0.44
CA SER A 79 -1.25 -10.79 -0.65
C SER A 79 -2.11 -10.69 0.61
N TYR A 80 -3.07 -9.79 0.59
CA TYR A 80 -4.03 -9.58 1.69
C TYR A 80 -5.31 -10.38 1.46
N LYS A 81 -5.85 -10.94 2.54
CA LYS A 81 -7.12 -11.66 2.53
C LYS A 81 -8.27 -10.86 3.17
N SER A 82 -7.97 -9.92 4.06
CA SER A 82 -9.00 -9.21 4.82
C SER A 82 -9.66 -8.11 3.99
N GLU A 83 -10.91 -8.34 3.57
CA GLU A 83 -11.76 -7.33 2.92
C GLU A 83 -11.87 -6.05 3.74
N VAL A 84 -12.00 -6.17 5.05
CA VAL A 84 -12.11 -5.02 5.98
C VAL A 84 -10.87 -4.17 5.96
N LEU A 85 -9.68 -4.78 6.06
CA LEU A 85 -8.41 -4.05 6.03
C LEU A 85 -8.19 -3.37 4.68
N ILE A 86 -8.50 -4.05 3.57
CA ILE A 86 -8.39 -3.48 2.23
C ILE A 86 -9.30 -2.25 2.12
N LYS A 87 -10.58 -2.38 2.44
CA LYS A 87 -11.54 -1.27 2.38
C LYS A 87 -11.15 -0.09 3.27
N GLN A 88 -10.70 -0.35 4.50
CA GLN A 88 -10.28 0.70 5.42
C GLN A 88 -9.03 1.43 4.91
N SER A 89 -8.03 0.70 4.43
CA SER A 89 -6.79 1.29 3.92
C SER A 89 -7.02 2.09 2.65
N LEU A 90 -7.81 1.55 1.72
CA LEU A 90 -8.18 2.25 0.49
C LEU A 90 -9.06 3.47 0.80
N GLY A 91 -10.07 3.32 1.65
CA GLY A 91 -10.95 4.42 2.03
C GLY A 91 -10.22 5.61 2.67
N ARG A 92 -9.12 5.36 3.40
CA ARG A 92 -8.27 6.43 3.94
C ARG A 92 -7.47 7.15 2.85
N GLY A 93 -6.93 6.39 1.88
CA GLY A 93 -6.24 6.96 0.74
C GLY A 93 -7.16 7.70 -0.22
N MET A 94 -8.44 7.32 -0.28
CA MET A 94 -9.45 7.93 -1.16
C MET A 94 -10.08 9.22 -0.60
N ARG A 95 -9.67 9.68 0.59
CA ARG A 95 -10.18 10.94 1.14
C ARG A 95 -9.91 12.11 0.20
N LEU A 96 -10.91 12.97 0.10
CA LEU A 96 -10.81 14.20 -0.69
C LEU A 96 -9.68 15.08 -0.16
N TYR A 97 -8.90 15.59 -1.09
CA TYR A 97 -7.84 16.56 -0.83
C TYR A 97 -7.82 17.56 -1.99
N ASP A 98 -7.51 18.80 -1.72
CA ASP A 98 -7.52 19.85 -2.73
C ASP A 98 -6.55 19.54 -3.87
N GLY A 99 -7.03 19.57 -5.10
CA GLY A 99 -6.25 19.19 -6.30
C GLY A 99 -6.08 17.69 -6.55
N LYS A 100 -6.69 16.80 -5.72
CA LYS A 100 -6.64 15.36 -5.90
C LYS A 100 -7.93 14.83 -6.52
N GLU A 101 -7.88 14.42 -7.78
CA GLU A 101 -9.02 13.88 -8.51
C GLU A 101 -9.19 12.37 -8.30
N LYS A 102 -8.09 11.63 -8.18
CA LYS A 102 -8.10 10.17 -8.10
C LYS A 102 -6.94 9.62 -7.29
N VAL A 103 -7.08 8.37 -6.89
CA VAL A 103 -6.01 7.54 -6.29
C VAL A 103 -5.79 6.33 -7.17
N ASN A 104 -4.56 6.05 -7.53
CA ASN A 104 -4.19 4.81 -8.21
C ASN A 104 -3.85 3.75 -7.16
N ILE A 105 -4.40 2.56 -7.32
CA ILE A 105 -4.07 1.39 -6.51
C ILE A 105 -3.29 0.42 -7.39
N ILE A 106 -2.08 0.10 -6.99
CA ILE A 106 -1.20 -0.86 -7.65
C ILE A 106 -1.11 -2.08 -6.76
N ASP A 107 -1.69 -3.17 -7.19
CA ASP A 107 -1.79 -4.43 -6.45
C ASP A 107 -0.88 -5.47 -7.09
N PHE A 108 0.21 -5.82 -6.40
CA PHE A 108 1.15 -6.83 -6.87
C PHE A 108 0.74 -8.22 -6.42
N VAL A 109 0.91 -9.18 -7.32
CA VAL A 109 0.73 -10.58 -7.02
C VAL A 109 1.73 -11.43 -7.80
N ASP A 110 2.35 -12.39 -7.12
CA ASP A 110 3.22 -13.36 -7.76
C ASP A 110 2.41 -14.57 -8.23
N ASP A 111 2.47 -14.85 -9.52
CA ASP A 111 1.81 -16.00 -10.11
C ASP A 111 2.80 -17.19 -10.21
N PHE A 112 2.71 -18.09 -9.26
CA PHE A 112 3.39 -19.39 -9.24
C PHE A 112 2.42 -20.53 -9.54
N SER A 113 1.37 -20.26 -10.31
CA SER A 113 0.38 -21.27 -10.69
C SER A 113 1.04 -22.36 -11.54
N TRP A 114 0.66 -23.62 -11.31
CA TRP A 114 1.21 -24.78 -11.99
C TRP A 114 0.08 -25.74 -12.40
N GLU A 115 0.19 -26.30 -13.61
CA GLU A 115 -0.80 -27.26 -14.15
C GLU A 115 -2.28 -26.79 -14.03
N GLY A 116 -2.52 -25.49 -14.24
CA GLY A 116 -3.88 -24.92 -14.16
C GLY A 116 -4.41 -24.76 -12.73
N LYS A 117 -3.57 -24.99 -11.71
CA LYS A 117 -3.93 -24.73 -10.31
C LYS A 117 -3.34 -23.42 -9.84
N ASP A 118 -4.20 -22.52 -9.41
CA ASP A 118 -3.78 -21.26 -8.78
C ASP A 118 -2.97 -21.53 -7.52
N ASN A 119 -1.86 -20.81 -7.37
CA ASN A 119 -1.18 -20.73 -6.09
C ASN A 119 -2.00 -19.89 -5.08
N TYR A 120 -1.58 -19.89 -3.82
CA TYR A 120 -2.28 -19.18 -2.74
C TYR A 120 -2.40 -17.67 -2.97
N LEU A 121 -1.36 -17.05 -3.53
CA LEU A 121 -1.31 -15.62 -3.81
C LEU A 121 -2.32 -15.24 -4.91
N MET A 122 -2.40 -16.07 -5.96
CA MET A 122 -3.38 -15.88 -7.04
C MET A 122 -4.82 -16.02 -6.54
N LYS A 123 -5.11 -16.96 -5.64
CA LYS A 123 -6.45 -17.08 -5.04
C LYS A 123 -6.84 -15.81 -4.29
N HIS A 124 -5.94 -15.27 -3.48
CA HIS A 124 -6.17 -14.01 -2.76
C HIS A 124 -6.32 -12.81 -3.72
N SER A 125 -5.57 -12.78 -4.81
CA SER A 125 -5.72 -11.74 -5.82
C SER A 125 -7.11 -11.78 -6.46
N LYS A 126 -7.60 -12.96 -6.81
CA LYS A 126 -8.97 -13.13 -7.34
C LYS A 126 -10.02 -12.65 -6.34
N GLU A 127 -9.87 -12.96 -5.04
CA GLU A 127 -10.75 -12.45 -3.98
C GLU A 127 -10.73 -10.91 -3.91
N ARG A 128 -9.56 -10.28 -4.04
CA ARG A 128 -9.44 -8.81 -4.07
C ARG A 128 -10.09 -8.20 -5.30
N ILE A 129 -9.94 -8.82 -6.45
CA ILE A 129 -10.62 -8.38 -7.69
C ILE A 129 -12.14 -8.36 -7.50
N GLU A 130 -12.71 -9.35 -6.82
CA GLU A 130 -14.15 -9.35 -6.51
C GLU A 130 -14.55 -8.19 -5.58
N ILE A 131 -13.67 -7.81 -4.63
CA ILE A 131 -13.87 -6.60 -3.81
C ILE A 131 -13.86 -5.34 -4.69
N TYR A 132 -12.90 -5.22 -5.61
CA TYR A 132 -12.82 -4.07 -6.52
C TYR A 132 -14.03 -3.94 -7.42
N LYS A 133 -14.55 -5.07 -7.94
CA LYS A 133 -15.80 -5.10 -8.70
C LYS A 133 -17.00 -4.64 -7.87
N LYS A 134 -17.10 -5.12 -6.63
CA LYS A 134 -18.19 -4.80 -5.70
C LYS A 134 -18.22 -3.31 -5.34
N GLU A 135 -17.03 -2.72 -5.19
CA GLU A 135 -16.83 -1.29 -4.93
C GLU A 135 -16.86 -0.44 -6.21
N GLN A 136 -17.12 -1.05 -7.38
CA GLN A 136 -17.18 -0.38 -8.69
C GLN A 136 -15.89 0.35 -9.07
N PHE A 137 -14.72 -0.17 -8.66
CA PHE A 137 -13.46 0.38 -9.09
C PHE A 137 -13.14 -0.03 -10.52
N GLU A 138 -12.73 0.91 -11.34
CA GLU A 138 -12.12 0.61 -12.63
C GLU A 138 -10.76 -0.07 -12.40
N TYR A 139 -10.50 -1.22 -13.02
CA TYR A 139 -9.23 -1.89 -12.89
C TYR A 139 -8.75 -2.46 -14.22
N LYS A 140 -7.43 -2.65 -14.32
CA LYS A 140 -6.76 -3.32 -15.43
C LYS A 140 -5.77 -4.34 -14.86
N ILE A 141 -5.65 -5.48 -15.50
CA ILE A 141 -4.70 -6.52 -15.14
C ILE A 141 -3.54 -6.46 -16.13
N TYR A 142 -2.33 -6.46 -15.62
CA TYR A 142 -1.09 -6.52 -16.41
C TYR A 142 -0.30 -7.75 -15.99
N GLU A 143 0.12 -8.55 -16.95
CA GLU A 143 1.05 -9.63 -16.73
C GLU A 143 2.46 -9.15 -17.06
N ILE A 144 3.38 -9.27 -16.09
CA ILE A 144 4.78 -8.90 -16.24
C ILE A 144 5.61 -10.19 -16.09
N LYS A 145 6.34 -10.55 -17.12
CA LYS A 145 7.31 -11.66 -17.08
C LYS A 145 8.65 -11.10 -16.65
N ILE A 146 9.19 -11.64 -15.57
CA ILE A 146 10.49 -11.29 -14.99
C ILE A 146 11.51 -12.32 -15.39
#